data_3bd50d23251273e1c42c61f0d7058f3a
#
_entry.id   3bd50d23251273e1c42c61f0d7058f3a
#
_cell.length_a   1.000
_cell.length_b   1.000
_cell.length_c   1.000
_cell.angle_alpha   90.00
_cell.angle_beta   90.00
_cell.angle_gamma   90.00
#
_symmetry.space_group_name_H-M   'P 1'
#
loop_
_entity.id
_entity.type
_entity.pdbx_description
1 polymer ?
#
loop_
_entity_poly.entity_id
_entity_poly.type
_entity_poly.pdbx_seq_one_letter_code
_entity_poly.pdbx_strand_id
1 'polypeptide(L)'
;VGGAFSVAGDVVSFRCSMDPSDGSRYLRGSAVILASPLIACALAVLFWLVRSRQRNLPLKHVRANMIVTVMVLLFMALPSLNQVTFQLFSCHTVAPGVVRVSGDLELPCFGSTHLLYALLLGVPAVCIYVVGIPAAAVLILRRMHLRGKLFKPREESYTASVYQFLYGGYTEETYYW
;
A
#
# COMPACT_ATOMS: atom_id res chain seq x y z
N VAL A 1 -19.64 -9.96 14.10
CA VAL A 1 -18.39 -10.04 14.88
C VAL A 1 -17.25 -9.99 13.87
N GLY A 2 -16.78 -8.82 13.54
CA GLY A 2 -15.66 -8.60 12.60
C GLY A 2 -14.89 -7.40 13.07
N GLY A 3 -13.92 -7.60 13.98
CA GLY A 3 -12.93 -6.61 14.29
C GLY A 3 -12.03 -6.40 13.08
N ALA A 4 -12.45 -5.54 12.16
CA ALA A 4 -11.54 -5.02 11.16
C ALA A 4 -10.45 -4.26 11.94
N PHE A 5 -9.23 -4.73 11.83
CA PHE A 5 -8.03 -4.01 12.24
C PHE A 5 -8.00 -2.70 11.45
N SER A 6 -8.66 -1.68 11.96
CA SER A 6 -8.60 -0.36 11.38
C SER A 6 -7.38 0.34 12.00
N VAL A 7 -6.25 0.19 11.34
CA VAL A 7 -5.06 1.04 11.59
C VAL A 7 -5.44 2.53 11.52
N ALA A 8 -6.55 2.88 10.87
CA ALA A 8 -7.14 4.20 10.87
C ALA A 8 -7.66 4.66 12.26
N GLY A 9 -8.05 3.72 13.16
CA GLY A 9 -8.50 4.07 14.51
C GLY A 9 -7.39 4.60 15.40
N ASP A 10 -6.20 4.03 15.30
CA ASP A 10 -5.06 4.44 16.14
C ASP A 10 -4.42 5.76 15.67
N VAL A 11 -4.51 6.07 14.37
CA VAL A 11 -4.06 7.36 13.83
C VAL A 11 -4.95 8.51 14.31
N VAL A 12 -6.22 8.25 14.62
CA VAL A 12 -7.14 9.26 15.21
C VAL A 12 -6.71 9.61 16.64
N SER A 13 -6.16 8.66 17.39
CA SER A 13 -5.68 8.90 18.77
C SER A 13 -4.44 9.81 18.81
N PHE A 14 -3.58 9.76 17.79
CA PHE A 14 -2.46 10.70 17.66
C PHE A 14 -2.89 12.14 17.32
N ARG A 15 -4.11 12.33 16.82
CA ARG A 15 -4.65 13.66 16.47
C ARG A 15 -4.94 14.54 17.67
N CYS A 16 -5.26 13.95 18.83
CA CYS A 16 -5.60 14.72 20.04
C CYS A 16 -4.41 15.22 20.85
N SER A 17 -3.18 14.78 20.55
CA SER A 17 -2.00 15.08 21.36
C SER A 17 -1.14 16.26 20.89
N MET A 18 -1.49 16.92 19.81
CA MET A 18 -0.67 18.02 19.27
C MET A 18 -1.51 19.27 19.00
N ASP A 19 -0.92 20.46 19.23
CA ASP A 19 -1.48 21.84 19.16
C ASP A 19 -2.33 22.22 17.92
N PRO A 20 -3.42 23.02 18.03
CA PRO A 20 -4.47 23.15 17.01
C PRO A 20 -4.19 24.08 15.81
N SER A 21 -2.97 24.45 15.53
CA SER A 21 -2.72 25.63 14.69
C SER A 21 -2.53 25.49 13.19
N ASP A 22 -2.57 24.30 12.56
CA ASP A 22 -2.36 24.25 11.10
C ASP A 22 -2.91 22.98 10.42
N GLY A 23 -3.66 23.15 9.32
CA GLY A 23 -4.02 22.08 8.38
C GLY A 23 -2.81 21.30 7.83
N SER A 24 -1.60 21.76 8.10
CA SER A 24 -0.34 21.06 7.84
C SER A 24 -0.20 19.75 8.59
N ARG A 25 -0.97 19.49 9.66
CA ARG A 25 -0.93 18.25 10.44
C ARG A 25 -1.59 17.08 9.74
N TYR A 26 -2.80 17.31 9.23
CA TYR A 26 -3.51 16.31 8.43
C TYR A 26 -2.63 15.87 7.26
N LEU A 27 -2.02 16.84 6.61
CA LEU A 27 -1.16 16.61 5.45
C LEU A 27 0.12 15.85 5.84
N ARG A 28 0.76 16.19 6.96
CA ARG A 28 1.91 15.44 7.51
C ARG A 28 1.50 14.03 7.94
N GLY A 29 0.37 13.88 8.62
CA GLY A 29 -0.17 12.58 8.99
C GLY A 29 -0.43 11.69 7.77
N SER A 30 -1.03 12.23 6.73
CA SER A 30 -1.25 11.52 5.46
C SER A 30 0.07 11.13 4.79
N ALA A 31 1.09 12.01 4.82
CA ALA A 31 2.42 11.69 4.30
C ALA A 31 3.09 10.53 5.05
N VAL A 32 2.98 10.50 6.38
CA VAL A 32 3.50 9.40 7.21
C VAL A 32 2.80 8.08 6.88
N ILE A 33 1.47 8.10 6.76
CA ILE A 33 0.70 6.90 6.41
C ILE A 33 1.09 6.40 5.02
N LEU A 34 1.19 7.29 4.04
CA LEU A 34 1.60 6.92 2.67
C LEU A 34 3.05 6.43 2.59
N ALA A 35 3.94 6.91 3.46
CA ALA A 35 5.33 6.44 3.54
C ALA A 35 5.48 5.14 4.34
N SER A 36 4.55 4.81 5.24
CA SER A 36 4.65 3.66 6.15
C SER A 36 4.89 2.31 5.46
N PRO A 37 4.25 1.96 4.32
CA PRO A 37 4.50 0.68 3.66
C PRO A 37 5.90 0.61 3.04
N LEU A 38 6.45 1.74 2.60
CA LEU A 38 7.83 1.77 2.09
C LEU A 38 8.82 1.49 3.21
N ILE A 39 8.60 2.08 4.38
CA ILE A 39 9.42 1.84 5.58
C ILE A 39 9.28 0.37 6.02
N ALA A 40 8.05 -0.16 6.09
CA ALA A 40 7.80 -1.55 6.44
C ALA A 40 8.47 -2.54 5.47
N CYS A 41 8.41 -2.27 4.16
CA CYS A 41 9.08 -3.07 3.15
C CYS A 41 10.61 -3.00 3.31
N ALA A 42 11.18 -1.82 3.56
CA ALA A 42 12.61 -1.66 3.78
C ALA A 42 13.09 -2.43 5.02
N LEU A 43 12.33 -2.37 6.11
CA LEU A 43 12.61 -3.13 7.34
C LEU A 43 12.50 -4.64 7.10
N ALA A 44 11.51 -5.10 6.34
CA ALA A 44 11.36 -6.51 5.99
C ALA A 44 12.54 -7.02 5.14
N VAL A 45 12.98 -6.23 4.17
CA VAL A 45 14.16 -6.54 3.36
C VAL A 45 15.42 -6.61 4.23
N LEU A 46 15.64 -5.61 5.08
CA LEU A 46 16.77 -5.57 6.01
C LEU A 46 16.76 -6.79 6.96
N PHE A 47 15.60 -7.12 7.54
CA PHE A 47 15.44 -8.30 8.39
C PHE A 47 15.89 -9.58 7.69
N TRP A 48 15.42 -9.82 6.45
CA TRP A 48 15.78 -11.01 5.70
C TRP A 48 17.26 -11.02 5.29
N LEU A 49 17.88 -9.88 4.99
CA LEU A 49 19.30 -9.78 4.69
C LEU A 49 20.16 -10.13 5.92
N VAL A 50 19.83 -9.57 7.09
CA VAL A 50 20.52 -9.88 8.35
C VAL A 50 20.38 -11.36 8.69
N ARG A 51 19.14 -11.89 8.62
CA ARG A 51 18.88 -13.30 8.89
C ARG A 51 19.60 -14.24 7.93
N SER A 52 19.73 -13.87 6.67
CA SER A 52 20.48 -14.60 5.66
C SER A 52 21.96 -14.71 6.05
N ARG A 53 22.55 -13.62 6.49
CA ARG A 53 23.94 -13.61 6.95
C ARG A 53 24.17 -14.44 8.20
N GLN A 54 23.25 -14.37 9.17
CA GLN A 54 23.38 -15.10 10.44
C GLN A 54 23.22 -16.62 10.27
N ARG A 55 22.37 -17.07 9.33
CA ARG A 55 22.03 -18.49 9.17
C ARG A 55 22.59 -19.13 7.91
N ASN A 56 23.44 -18.44 7.13
CA ASN A 56 24.00 -18.92 5.86
C ASN A 56 22.93 -19.53 4.93
N LEU A 57 21.73 -18.89 4.87
CA LEU A 57 20.62 -19.38 4.07
C LEU A 57 20.92 -19.23 2.57
N PRO A 58 20.51 -20.18 1.73
CA PRO A 58 20.69 -20.06 0.29
C PRO A 58 19.88 -18.86 -0.24
N LEU A 59 20.53 -18.03 -1.06
CA LEU A 59 19.96 -16.79 -1.61
C LEU A 59 18.59 -16.97 -2.27
N LYS A 60 18.33 -18.12 -2.86
CA LYS A 60 17.03 -18.43 -3.48
C LYS A 60 15.89 -18.39 -2.46
N HIS A 61 16.06 -19.01 -1.28
CA HIS A 61 15.04 -19.02 -0.22
C HIS A 61 14.86 -17.64 0.41
N VAL A 62 15.94 -16.90 0.62
CA VAL A 62 15.88 -15.53 1.17
C VAL A 62 15.08 -14.64 0.24
N ARG A 63 15.41 -14.64 -1.06
CA ARG A 63 14.72 -13.84 -2.06
C ARG A 63 13.23 -14.15 -2.14
N ALA A 64 12.84 -15.41 -2.08
CA ALA A 64 11.44 -15.77 -2.11
C ALA A 64 10.68 -15.29 -0.87
N ASN A 65 11.25 -15.54 0.32
CA ASN A 65 10.63 -15.08 1.55
C ASN A 65 10.51 -13.55 1.60
N MET A 66 11.50 -12.82 1.09
CA MET A 66 11.42 -11.37 0.94
C MET A 66 10.25 -10.96 0.05
N ILE A 67 10.13 -11.57 -1.13
CA ILE A 67 9.04 -11.26 -2.07
C ILE A 67 7.67 -11.53 -1.42
N VAL A 68 7.49 -12.70 -0.82
CA VAL A 68 6.22 -13.05 -0.14
C VAL A 68 5.91 -12.07 0.98
N THR A 69 6.89 -11.76 1.84
CA THR A 69 6.69 -10.83 2.96
C THR A 69 6.28 -9.43 2.46
N VAL A 70 6.98 -8.90 1.44
CA VAL A 70 6.67 -7.59 0.85
C VAL A 70 5.28 -7.61 0.22
N MET A 71 4.93 -8.66 -0.51
CA MET A 71 3.60 -8.79 -1.13
C MET A 71 2.50 -8.79 -0.08
N VAL A 72 2.63 -9.59 0.98
CA VAL A 72 1.63 -9.65 2.07
C VAL A 72 1.48 -8.29 2.75
N LEU A 73 2.60 -7.62 3.08
CA LEU A 73 2.59 -6.28 3.68
C LEU A 73 1.86 -5.27 2.80
N LEU A 74 2.15 -5.25 1.50
CA LEU A 74 1.49 -4.35 0.55
C LEU A 74 -0.01 -4.64 0.44
N PHE A 75 -0.40 -5.90 0.33
CA PHE A 75 -1.82 -6.28 0.25
C PHE A 75 -2.60 -5.90 1.51
N MET A 76 -2.01 -6.08 2.69
CA MET A 76 -2.64 -5.67 3.94
C MET A 76 -2.76 -4.14 4.07
N ALA A 77 -1.79 -3.39 3.54
CA ALA A 77 -1.79 -1.94 3.59
C ALA A 77 -2.70 -1.28 2.53
N LEU A 78 -2.95 -1.95 1.40
CA LEU A 78 -3.69 -1.38 0.26
C LEU A 78 -5.04 -0.73 0.60
N PRO A 79 -5.94 -1.34 1.40
CA PRO A 79 -7.22 -0.70 1.72
C PRO A 79 -7.06 0.64 2.44
N SER A 80 -6.17 0.68 3.42
CA SER A 80 -5.89 1.91 4.19
C SER A 80 -5.20 2.98 3.33
N LEU A 81 -4.27 2.57 2.47
CA LEU A 81 -3.57 3.48 1.55
C LEU A 81 -4.54 4.10 0.54
N ASN A 82 -5.43 3.29 -0.05
CA ASN A 82 -6.44 3.76 -0.97
C ASN A 82 -7.39 4.74 -0.29
N GLN A 83 -7.84 4.42 0.93
CA GLN A 83 -8.71 5.30 1.70
C GLN A 83 -8.05 6.66 1.95
N VAL A 84 -6.82 6.69 2.46
CA VAL A 84 -6.10 7.95 2.72
C VAL A 84 -5.83 8.72 1.42
N THR A 85 -5.47 8.01 0.35
CA THR A 85 -5.22 8.62 -0.95
C THR A 85 -6.47 9.32 -1.49
N PHE A 86 -7.63 8.66 -1.45
CA PHE A 86 -8.88 9.26 -1.93
C PHE A 86 -9.39 10.37 -1.01
N GLN A 87 -9.16 10.28 0.30
CA GLN A 87 -9.51 11.35 1.24
C GLN A 87 -8.77 12.67 0.95
N LEU A 88 -7.54 12.61 0.40
CA LEU A 88 -6.79 13.79 -0.01
C LEU A 88 -7.48 14.59 -1.13
N PHE A 89 -8.29 13.93 -1.96
CA PHE A 89 -9.02 14.58 -3.07
C PHE A 89 -10.49 14.83 -2.74
N SER A 90 -10.99 14.26 -1.66
CA SER A 90 -12.40 14.34 -1.28
C SER A 90 -12.69 15.65 -0.55
N CYS A 91 -13.64 16.43 -1.07
CA CYS A 91 -14.08 17.69 -0.52
C CYS A 91 -15.56 17.66 -0.21
N HIS A 92 -15.95 18.24 0.93
CA HIS A 92 -17.35 18.39 1.34
C HIS A 92 -17.73 19.85 1.54
N THR A 93 -18.93 20.21 1.12
CA THR A 93 -19.54 21.51 1.43
C THR A 93 -20.12 21.48 2.83
N VAL A 94 -19.52 22.24 3.75
CA VAL A 94 -19.95 22.32 5.16
C VAL A 94 -21.00 23.38 5.36
N ALA A 95 -20.91 24.47 4.61
CA ALA A 95 -21.89 25.60 4.62
C ALA A 95 -21.94 26.22 3.22
N PRO A 96 -22.96 27.03 2.91
CA PRO A 96 -23.06 27.73 1.63
C PRO A 96 -21.77 28.50 1.34
N GLY A 97 -21.04 28.10 0.26
CA GLY A 97 -19.79 28.72 -0.14
C GLY A 97 -18.52 28.23 0.63
N VAL A 98 -18.67 27.34 1.61
CA VAL A 98 -17.53 26.81 2.40
C VAL A 98 -17.29 25.34 2.07
N VAL A 99 -16.23 25.05 1.29
CA VAL A 99 -15.83 23.70 0.92
C VAL A 99 -14.58 23.34 1.70
N ARG A 100 -14.62 22.17 2.37
CA ARG A 100 -13.54 21.68 3.24
C ARG A 100 -13.11 20.29 2.82
N VAL A 101 -11.86 19.91 3.17
CA VAL A 101 -11.33 18.56 2.90
C VAL A 101 -12.02 17.56 3.82
N SER A 102 -12.46 16.41 3.28
CA SER A 102 -13.21 15.40 4.03
C SER A 102 -12.46 14.84 5.25
N GLY A 103 -11.14 14.79 5.16
CA GLY A 103 -10.28 14.30 6.23
C GLY A 103 -9.96 15.34 7.31
N ASP A 104 -10.15 16.62 7.01
CA ASP A 104 -9.89 17.74 7.93
C ASP A 104 -10.77 18.95 7.57
N LEU A 105 -11.78 19.18 8.40
CA LEU A 105 -12.73 20.27 8.20
C LEU A 105 -12.16 21.68 8.44
N GLU A 106 -10.95 21.78 8.98
CA GLU A 106 -10.24 23.05 9.15
C GLU A 106 -9.53 23.47 7.86
N LEU A 107 -9.16 22.50 7.01
CA LEU A 107 -8.43 22.76 5.77
C LEU A 107 -9.39 23.17 4.63
N PRO A 108 -9.22 24.39 4.06
CA PRO A 108 -10.00 24.80 2.91
C PRO A 108 -9.64 23.95 1.68
N CYS A 109 -10.67 23.41 1.02
CA CYS A 109 -10.51 22.72 -0.24
C CYS A 109 -10.10 23.71 -1.35
N PHE A 110 -9.22 23.28 -2.24
CA PHE A 110 -8.67 24.11 -3.34
C PHE A 110 -7.79 25.28 -2.89
N GLY A 111 -7.44 25.38 -1.60
CA GLY A 111 -6.40 26.30 -1.15
C GLY A 111 -5.02 25.91 -1.70
N SER A 112 -4.10 26.88 -1.80
CA SER A 112 -2.73 26.63 -2.32
C SER A 112 -2.00 25.50 -1.60
N THR A 113 -2.14 25.43 -0.28
CA THR A 113 -1.55 24.36 0.55
C THR A 113 -2.17 23.01 0.23
N HIS A 114 -3.49 22.91 0.17
CA HIS A 114 -4.19 21.67 -0.18
C HIS A 114 -3.80 21.18 -1.58
N LEU A 115 -3.81 22.07 -2.57
CA LEU A 115 -3.47 21.74 -3.95
C LEU A 115 -2.02 21.24 -4.07
N LEU A 116 -1.07 21.88 -3.39
CA LEU A 116 0.31 21.47 -3.37
C LEU A 116 0.46 20.03 -2.85
N TYR A 117 -0.19 19.69 -1.74
CA TYR A 117 -0.10 18.34 -1.17
C TYR A 117 -0.89 17.31 -1.97
N ALA A 118 -2.05 17.67 -2.52
CA ALA A 118 -2.78 16.80 -3.44
C ALA A 118 -1.94 16.44 -4.67
N LEU A 119 -1.19 17.39 -5.22
CA LEU A 119 -0.29 17.14 -6.35
C LEU A 119 0.97 16.37 -5.94
N LEU A 120 1.65 16.77 -4.85
CA LEU A 120 2.93 16.18 -4.45
C LEU A 120 2.80 14.81 -3.78
N LEU A 121 1.72 14.57 -3.03
CA LEU A 121 1.49 13.31 -2.33
C LEU A 121 0.35 12.51 -2.95
N GLY A 122 -0.77 13.14 -3.25
CA GLY A 122 -1.97 12.46 -3.74
C GLY A 122 -1.77 11.84 -5.13
N VAL A 123 -1.26 12.60 -6.09
CA VAL A 123 -1.05 12.09 -7.47
C VAL A 123 -0.03 10.95 -7.49
N PRO A 124 1.17 11.04 -6.87
CA PRO A 124 2.09 9.91 -6.79
C PRO A 124 1.49 8.71 -6.05
N ALA A 125 0.71 8.94 -4.98
CA ALA A 125 0.04 7.87 -4.26
C ALA A 125 -0.98 7.11 -5.13
N VAL A 126 -1.79 7.82 -5.93
CA VAL A 126 -2.69 7.20 -6.92
C VAL A 126 -1.88 6.37 -7.91
N CYS A 127 -0.83 6.94 -8.49
CA CYS A 127 -0.02 6.25 -9.50
C CYS A 127 0.69 5.00 -8.94
N ILE A 128 1.18 5.06 -7.70
CA ILE A 128 1.94 3.96 -7.09
C ILE A 128 1.01 2.91 -6.48
N TYR A 129 0.08 3.32 -5.59
CA TYR A 129 -0.72 2.40 -4.80
C TYR A 129 -1.99 1.95 -5.50
N VAL A 130 -2.76 2.89 -6.08
CA VAL A 130 -4.05 2.57 -6.68
C VAL A 130 -3.88 1.87 -8.03
N VAL A 131 -2.97 2.36 -8.86
CA VAL A 131 -2.73 1.83 -10.21
C VAL A 131 -1.51 0.91 -10.25
N GLY A 132 -0.39 1.33 -9.66
CA GLY A 132 0.91 0.68 -9.81
C GLY A 132 0.96 -0.72 -9.23
N ILE A 133 0.44 -0.93 -8.02
CA ILE A 133 0.46 -2.27 -7.37
C ILE A 133 -0.42 -3.27 -8.13
N PRO A 134 -1.69 -2.99 -8.46
CA PRO A 134 -2.50 -3.90 -9.27
C PRO A 134 -1.90 -4.16 -10.66
N ALA A 135 -1.42 -3.11 -11.33
CA ALA A 135 -0.79 -3.25 -12.64
C ALA A 135 0.47 -4.13 -12.57
N ALA A 136 1.31 -3.94 -11.54
CA ALA A 136 2.49 -4.78 -11.33
C ALA A 136 2.12 -6.25 -11.09
N ALA A 137 1.06 -6.52 -10.30
CA ALA A 137 0.56 -7.87 -10.09
C ALA A 137 0.13 -8.53 -11.40
N VAL A 138 -0.68 -7.86 -12.21
CA VAL A 138 -1.12 -8.34 -13.53
C VAL A 138 0.09 -8.58 -14.46
N LEU A 139 1.04 -7.66 -14.51
CA LEU A 139 2.23 -7.79 -15.35
C LEU A 139 3.11 -8.98 -14.93
N ILE A 140 3.27 -9.20 -13.63
CA ILE A 140 4.01 -10.36 -13.10
C ILE A 140 3.31 -11.65 -13.51
N LEU A 141 2.00 -11.76 -13.28
CA LEU A 141 1.21 -12.94 -13.65
C LEU A 141 1.29 -13.21 -15.15
N ARG A 142 1.10 -12.18 -15.98
CA ARG A 142 1.22 -12.31 -17.44
C ARG A 142 2.60 -12.79 -17.89
N ARG A 143 3.68 -12.24 -17.30
CA ARG A 143 5.04 -12.70 -17.59
C ARG A 143 5.27 -14.15 -17.18
N MET A 144 4.70 -14.58 -16.05
CA MET A 144 4.81 -15.96 -15.58
C MET A 144 4.01 -16.91 -16.49
N HIS A 145 2.82 -16.51 -16.92
CA HIS A 145 2.01 -17.28 -17.86
C HIS A 145 2.74 -17.47 -19.20
N LEU A 146 3.25 -16.38 -19.80
CA LEU A 146 4.00 -16.45 -21.07
C LEU A 146 5.28 -17.32 -20.97
N ARG A 147 5.85 -17.47 -19.78
CA ARG A 147 7.00 -18.35 -19.53
C ARG A 147 6.61 -19.79 -19.21
N GLY A 148 5.33 -20.13 -19.23
CA GLY A 148 4.79 -21.46 -18.86
C GLY A 148 5.12 -21.88 -17.42
N LYS A 149 5.28 -20.91 -16.50
CA LYS A 149 5.64 -21.18 -15.10
C LYS A 149 4.43 -21.05 -14.16
N LEU A 150 3.31 -20.59 -14.68
CA LEU A 150 2.07 -20.44 -13.95
C LEU A 150 1.44 -21.79 -13.61
N PHE A 151 0.85 -22.38 -13.02
CA PHE A 151 0.19 -23.70 -12.86
C PHE A 151 1.12 -24.94 -12.93
N LYS A 152 2.43 -24.77 -12.95
CA LYS A 152 3.33 -25.92 -12.81
C LYS A 152 3.28 -26.50 -11.39
N PRO A 153 3.39 -27.85 -11.23
CA PRO A 153 3.45 -28.49 -9.93
C PRO A 153 4.48 -27.82 -9.02
N ARG A 154 4.15 -27.72 -7.74
CA ARG A 154 4.97 -27.07 -6.70
C ARG A 154 6.42 -27.59 -6.62
N GLU A 155 6.60 -28.85 -7.01
CA GLU A 155 7.91 -29.51 -7.01
C GLU A 155 8.81 -29.06 -8.14
N GLU A 156 8.25 -28.62 -9.29
CA GLU A 156 9.04 -28.21 -10.44
C GLU A 156 9.39 -26.72 -10.48
N SER A 157 8.62 -25.86 -9.80
CA SER A 157 8.84 -24.42 -9.85
C SER A 157 8.71 -23.75 -8.50
N TYR A 158 9.83 -23.49 -7.86
CA TYR A 158 9.90 -22.67 -6.66
C TYR A 158 9.30 -21.27 -6.86
N THR A 159 9.44 -20.72 -8.05
CA THR A 159 8.85 -19.42 -8.43
C THR A 159 7.32 -19.46 -8.41
N ALA A 160 6.70 -20.55 -8.84
CA ALA A 160 5.24 -20.68 -8.81
C ALA A 160 4.71 -20.66 -7.37
N SER A 161 5.39 -21.33 -6.43
CA SER A 161 4.96 -21.34 -5.03
C SER A 161 5.06 -19.97 -4.35
N VAL A 162 6.01 -19.12 -4.76
CA VAL A 162 6.16 -17.75 -4.22
C VAL A 162 5.00 -16.85 -4.63
N TYR A 163 4.53 -16.98 -5.87
CA TYR A 163 3.44 -16.15 -6.41
C TYR A 163 2.06 -16.79 -6.31
N GLN A 164 1.96 -17.99 -5.75
CA GLN A 164 0.69 -18.73 -5.58
C GLN A 164 -0.37 -17.90 -4.85
N PHE A 165 0.03 -16.99 -3.97
CA PHE A 165 -0.87 -16.06 -3.28
C PHE A 165 -1.65 -15.16 -4.26
N LEU A 166 -1.07 -14.81 -5.41
CA LEU A 166 -1.72 -13.93 -6.40
C LEU A 166 -2.72 -14.65 -7.30
N TYR A 167 -2.51 -15.94 -7.57
CA TYR A 167 -3.36 -16.69 -8.51
C TYR A 167 -3.98 -17.96 -7.90
N GLY A 168 -3.75 -18.21 -6.61
CA GLY A 168 -4.34 -19.35 -5.92
C GLY A 168 -5.87 -19.25 -5.91
N GLY A 169 -6.52 -20.19 -6.57
CA GLY A 169 -7.97 -20.20 -6.76
C GLY A 169 -8.45 -19.79 -8.15
N TYR A 170 -7.55 -19.34 -9.03
CA TYR A 170 -7.87 -19.06 -10.43
C TYR A 170 -7.43 -20.21 -11.35
N THR A 171 -8.08 -20.32 -12.50
CA THR A 171 -7.75 -21.27 -13.57
C THR A 171 -6.82 -20.62 -14.62
N GLU A 172 -6.30 -21.44 -15.55
CA GLU A 172 -5.48 -20.93 -16.65
C GLU A 172 -6.15 -19.87 -17.51
N GLU A 173 -7.49 -19.92 -17.60
CA GLU A 173 -8.29 -18.98 -18.39
C GLU A 173 -8.62 -17.69 -17.63
N THR A 174 -8.59 -17.71 -16.29
CA THR A 174 -9.07 -16.61 -15.43
C THR A 174 -8.01 -15.99 -14.52
N TYR A 175 -6.73 -16.32 -14.74
CA TYR A 175 -5.61 -15.87 -13.88
C TYR A 175 -5.39 -14.35 -13.82
N TYR A 176 -6.01 -13.60 -14.71
CA TYR A 176 -5.88 -12.14 -14.84
C TYR A 176 -7.03 -11.34 -14.20
N TRP A 177 -7.99 -12.01 -13.60
CA TRP A 177 -9.12 -11.37 -12.87
C TRP A 177 -8.74 -10.93 -11.48
#